data_2372d19a5c1ef7ffd40898d6f5503316
#
_entry.id   2372d19a5c1ef7ffd40898d6f5503316
#
_cell.length_a   1.000
_cell.length_b   1.000
_cell.length_c   1.000
_cell.angle_alpha   90.00
_cell.angle_beta   90.00
_cell.angle_gamma   90.00
#
_symmetry.space_group_name_H-M   'P 1'
#
loop_
_entity.id
_entity.type
_entity.pdbx_description
1 polymer ?
#
loop_
_entity_poly.entity_id
_entity_poly.type
_entity_poly.pdbx_seq_one_letter_code
_entity_poly.pdbx_strand_id
1 'polypeptide(L)'
;MKIAVASDLHVEFGDIILNNDGNADLLVLAGDIIMMKDLDKESERGDRCRNFFKRVSFQFPQTLYVMGNHEHYGGDFAKSKQRFLDFCTVHNITNIHLLDKGTYRINGYEFIGGTLWTDFNDMDSLTMFNAERAMNDYKGVKNTDDKVSWKFLPKHALKDHCDMRGYLQTCMDNYKEASRNDNQIVVVTHHAPSTKSIHERYVSDALMNGNFASRMEEFILDNPQIRMWIHGHMHDDFDYEIGSTRVVCNPRGYVMYEERADVFELKYIDLE
;
A
#
# COMPACT_ATOMS: atom_id res chain seq x y z
N MET A 1 -20.50 -6.29 -4.80
CA MET A 1 -19.30 -7.02 -4.29
C MET A 1 -18.88 -6.40 -2.97
N LYS A 2 -18.59 -7.23 -1.97
CA LYS A 2 -18.13 -6.73 -0.66
C LYS A 2 -16.63 -6.89 -0.54
N ILE A 3 -15.93 -5.82 -0.14
CA ILE A 3 -14.50 -5.87 0.15
C ILE A 3 -14.24 -5.63 1.63
N ALA A 4 -13.15 -6.23 2.15
CA ALA A 4 -12.58 -5.91 3.45
C ALA A 4 -11.28 -5.15 3.24
N VAL A 5 -11.01 -4.09 4.00
CA VAL A 5 -9.84 -3.22 3.86
C VAL A 5 -9.04 -3.20 5.14
N ALA A 6 -7.73 -3.35 5.01
CA ALA A 6 -6.74 -3.20 6.07
C ALA A 6 -5.42 -2.69 5.53
N SER A 7 -4.66 -1.96 6.35
CA SER A 7 -3.27 -1.56 6.10
C SER A 7 -2.47 -1.50 7.39
N ASP A 8 -1.18 -1.31 7.28
CA ASP A 8 -0.28 -1.01 8.41
C ASP A 8 -0.46 -2.00 9.58
N LEU A 9 -0.55 -3.29 9.24
CA LEU A 9 -0.80 -4.34 10.24
C LEU A 9 0.42 -4.62 11.10
N HIS A 10 1.61 -4.39 10.55
CA HIS A 10 2.89 -4.49 11.25
C HIS A 10 3.01 -5.77 12.10
N VAL A 11 2.76 -6.91 11.47
CA VAL A 11 2.76 -8.23 12.12
C VAL A 11 4.10 -8.54 12.80
N GLU A 12 5.16 -7.86 12.39
CA GLU A 12 6.47 -7.93 13.06
C GLU A 12 6.46 -7.44 14.51
N PHE A 13 5.52 -6.56 14.89
CA PHE A 13 5.37 -6.07 16.27
C PHE A 13 4.35 -6.87 17.07
N GLY A 14 3.36 -7.49 16.45
CA GLY A 14 2.37 -8.28 17.16
C GLY A 14 1.45 -9.05 16.22
N ASP A 15 1.11 -10.28 16.58
CA ASP A 15 0.20 -11.11 15.78
C ASP A 15 -1.18 -10.48 15.64
N ILE A 16 -1.86 -10.82 14.57
CA ILE A 16 -3.26 -10.49 14.34
C ILE A 16 -3.93 -11.60 13.54
N ILE A 17 -5.18 -11.85 13.86
CA ILE A 17 -6.05 -12.76 13.09
C ILE A 17 -7.12 -11.93 12.42
N LEU A 18 -7.15 -11.95 11.11
CA LEU A 18 -8.21 -11.33 10.33
C LEU A 18 -9.26 -12.40 10.02
N ASN A 19 -10.43 -12.29 10.64
CA ASN A 19 -11.57 -13.15 10.34
C ASN A 19 -12.45 -12.50 9.27
N ASN A 20 -12.97 -13.28 8.35
CA ASN A 20 -13.91 -12.80 7.33
C ASN A 20 -15.37 -12.82 7.84
N ASP A 21 -15.64 -12.23 9.00
CA ASP A 21 -16.98 -12.25 9.62
C ASP A 21 -18.02 -11.48 8.80
N GLY A 22 -17.58 -10.49 8.00
CA GLY A 22 -18.40 -9.73 7.09
C GLY A 22 -18.70 -10.42 5.75
N ASN A 23 -18.20 -11.63 5.52
CA ASN A 23 -18.31 -12.36 4.26
C ASN A 23 -17.87 -11.53 3.04
N ALA A 24 -16.70 -10.92 3.12
CA ALA A 24 -16.10 -10.20 1.99
C ALA A 24 -15.67 -11.16 0.88
N ASP A 25 -15.92 -10.76 -0.35
CA ASP A 25 -15.45 -11.48 -1.55
C ASP A 25 -13.95 -11.30 -1.75
N LEU A 26 -13.40 -10.18 -1.25
CA LEU A 26 -12.04 -9.75 -1.45
C LEU A 26 -11.49 -9.03 -0.22
N LEU A 27 -10.29 -9.40 0.22
CA LEU A 27 -9.50 -8.62 1.17
C LEU A 27 -8.52 -7.72 0.41
N VAL A 28 -8.42 -6.45 0.79
CA VAL A 28 -7.43 -5.50 0.30
C VAL A 28 -6.44 -5.18 1.43
N LEU A 29 -5.18 -5.54 1.24
CA LEU A 29 -4.06 -5.23 2.13
C LEU A 29 -3.23 -4.10 1.51
N ALA A 30 -3.39 -2.89 2.03
CA ALA A 30 -2.80 -1.68 1.46
C ALA A 30 -1.42 -1.34 2.05
N GLY A 31 -0.54 -2.34 2.19
CA GLY A 31 0.87 -2.20 2.55
C GLY A 31 1.16 -2.18 4.05
N ASP A 32 2.44 -2.29 4.38
CA ASP A 32 3.00 -2.34 5.73
C ASP A 32 2.41 -3.49 6.56
N ILE A 33 2.39 -4.66 5.95
CA ILE A 33 1.87 -5.88 6.58
C ILE A 33 2.96 -6.60 7.36
N ILE A 34 4.14 -6.76 6.75
CA ILE A 34 5.30 -7.45 7.33
C ILE A 34 6.61 -6.84 6.82
N MET A 35 7.72 -7.17 7.47
CA MET A 35 9.05 -7.04 6.84
C MET A 35 9.34 -8.30 6.01
N MET A 36 9.53 -8.18 4.68
CA MET A 36 9.73 -9.32 3.78
C MET A 36 10.92 -10.21 4.15
N LYS A 37 11.98 -9.64 4.73
CA LYS A 37 13.15 -10.40 5.22
C LYS A 37 12.80 -11.44 6.28
N ASP A 38 11.67 -11.29 6.96
CA ASP A 38 11.30 -12.18 8.05
C ASP A 38 10.62 -13.47 7.56
N LEU A 39 10.15 -13.50 6.30
CA LEU A 39 9.63 -14.74 5.68
C LEU A 39 10.66 -15.86 5.62
N ASP A 40 11.95 -15.53 5.47
CA ASP A 40 13.03 -16.51 5.35
C ASP A 40 13.68 -16.86 6.70
N LYS A 41 13.24 -16.25 7.81
CA LYS A 41 13.86 -16.45 9.11
C LYS A 41 13.20 -17.57 9.91
N GLU A 42 14.01 -18.46 10.45
CA GLU A 42 13.61 -19.42 11.49
C GLU A 42 13.57 -18.71 12.85
N SER A 43 12.47 -18.03 13.13
CA SER A 43 12.26 -17.28 14.37
C SER A 43 10.76 -17.12 14.62
N GLU A 44 10.37 -16.87 15.88
CA GLU A 44 8.99 -16.61 16.26
C GLU A 44 8.35 -15.51 15.37
N ARG A 45 9.09 -14.43 15.08
CA ARG A 45 8.62 -13.37 14.19
C ARG A 45 8.46 -13.85 12.75
N GLY A 46 9.39 -14.66 12.24
CA GLY A 46 9.28 -15.27 10.92
C GLY A 46 8.07 -16.20 10.81
N ASP A 47 7.85 -17.04 11.84
CA ASP A 47 6.69 -17.93 11.92
C ASP A 47 5.38 -17.13 11.92
N ARG A 48 5.31 -16.05 12.68
CA ARG A 48 4.17 -15.15 12.77
C ARG A 48 3.83 -14.55 11.39
N CYS A 49 4.83 -14.03 10.67
CA CYS A 49 4.65 -13.49 9.32
C CYS A 49 4.16 -14.55 8.33
N ARG A 50 4.77 -15.73 8.32
CA ARG A 50 4.34 -16.85 7.44
C ARG A 50 2.92 -17.32 7.78
N ASN A 51 2.61 -17.47 9.06
CA ASN A 51 1.31 -17.92 9.51
C ASN A 51 0.21 -16.90 9.22
N PHE A 52 0.51 -15.59 9.28
CA PHE A 52 -0.43 -14.55 8.88
C PHE A 52 -0.94 -14.76 7.46
N PHE A 53 -0.05 -14.86 6.47
CA PHE A 53 -0.48 -15.04 5.07
C PHE A 53 -1.17 -16.40 4.82
N LYS A 54 -0.77 -17.47 5.52
CA LYS A 54 -1.47 -18.76 5.45
C LYS A 54 -2.91 -18.65 5.97
N ARG A 55 -3.11 -17.94 7.10
CA ARG A 55 -4.44 -17.70 7.66
C ARG A 55 -5.28 -16.84 6.73
N VAL A 56 -4.72 -15.76 6.19
CA VAL A 56 -5.40 -14.89 5.22
C VAL A 56 -5.85 -15.68 4.01
N SER A 57 -4.97 -16.49 3.42
CA SER A 57 -5.29 -17.34 2.28
C SER A 57 -6.42 -18.34 2.58
N PHE A 58 -6.54 -18.80 3.82
CA PHE A 58 -7.62 -19.70 4.24
C PHE A 58 -8.95 -18.96 4.49
N GLN A 59 -8.89 -17.74 5.06
CA GLN A 59 -10.06 -16.98 5.51
C GLN A 59 -10.78 -16.23 4.38
N PHE A 60 -10.03 -15.76 3.37
CA PHE A 60 -10.59 -14.91 2.32
C PHE A 60 -10.56 -15.62 0.96
N PRO A 61 -11.65 -15.51 0.16
CA PRO A 61 -11.69 -16.09 -1.18
C PRO A 61 -10.58 -15.57 -2.08
N GLN A 62 -10.33 -14.26 -2.05
CA GLN A 62 -9.27 -13.57 -2.78
C GLN A 62 -8.67 -12.48 -1.89
N THR A 63 -7.40 -12.19 -2.08
CA THR A 63 -6.69 -11.08 -1.39
C THR A 63 -5.86 -10.33 -2.40
N LEU A 64 -6.00 -9.00 -2.43
CA LEU A 64 -5.08 -8.11 -3.11
C LEU A 64 -4.12 -7.51 -2.09
N TYR A 65 -2.85 -7.49 -2.46
CA TYR A 65 -1.80 -6.97 -1.61
C TYR A 65 -0.92 -6.00 -2.39
N VAL A 66 -0.68 -4.81 -1.85
CA VAL A 66 0.39 -3.92 -2.28
C VAL A 66 1.44 -3.84 -1.18
N MET A 67 2.70 -3.68 -1.56
CA MET A 67 3.77 -3.47 -0.58
C MET A 67 3.78 -2.02 -0.11
N GLY A 68 4.06 -1.80 1.17
CA GLY A 68 4.44 -0.51 1.70
C GLY A 68 5.95 -0.37 1.82
N ASN A 69 6.41 0.60 2.60
CA ASN A 69 7.83 0.82 2.85
C ASN A 69 8.43 -0.19 3.84
N HIS A 70 7.68 -0.65 4.85
CA HIS A 70 8.15 -1.63 5.83
C HIS A 70 8.46 -3.00 5.23
N GLU A 71 7.81 -3.38 4.15
CA GLU A 71 8.13 -4.60 3.41
C GLU A 71 9.62 -4.68 3.02
N HIS A 72 10.27 -3.53 2.85
CA HIS A 72 11.67 -3.45 2.44
C HIS A 72 12.65 -3.31 3.62
N TYR A 73 12.17 -3.03 4.83
CA TYR A 73 13.02 -2.70 5.99
C TYR A 73 13.97 -3.82 6.37
N GLY A 74 15.26 -3.43 6.49
CA GLY A 74 16.37 -4.35 6.78
C GLY A 74 16.58 -5.41 5.70
N GLY A 75 15.95 -5.25 4.54
CA GLY A 75 16.01 -6.08 3.36
C GLY A 75 16.56 -5.32 2.15
N ASP A 76 16.06 -5.70 0.99
CA ASP A 76 16.50 -5.19 -0.31
C ASP A 76 15.25 -4.89 -1.16
N PHE A 77 15.08 -3.61 -1.53
CA PHE A 77 13.99 -3.15 -2.37
C PHE A 77 13.85 -3.98 -3.65
N ALA A 78 14.97 -4.22 -4.33
CA ALA A 78 14.99 -4.99 -5.58
C ALA A 78 14.56 -6.46 -5.44
N LYS A 79 14.53 -7.00 -4.21
CA LYS A 79 14.28 -8.44 -3.97
C LYS A 79 13.00 -8.74 -3.21
N SER A 80 12.39 -7.75 -2.58
CA SER A 80 11.22 -7.97 -1.71
C SER A 80 10.05 -8.61 -2.45
N LYS A 81 9.77 -8.16 -3.67
CA LYS A 81 8.71 -8.73 -4.51
C LYS A 81 8.94 -10.22 -4.79
N GLN A 82 10.13 -10.58 -5.28
CA GLN A 82 10.41 -11.97 -5.61
C GLN A 82 10.35 -12.87 -4.39
N ARG A 83 10.84 -12.39 -3.23
CA ARG A 83 10.76 -13.14 -1.97
C ARG A 83 9.31 -13.48 -1.58
N PHE A 84 8.38 -12.55 -1.75
CA PHE A 84 6.97 -12.83 -1.49
C PHE A 84 6.39 -13.86 -2.48
N LEU A 85 6.71 -13.73 -3.76
CA LEU A 85 6.25 -14.67 -4.79
C LEU A 85 6.80 -16.09 -4.57
N ASP A 86 8.07 -16.20 -4.17
CA ASP A 86 8.70 -17.47 -3.81
C ASP A 86 8.02 -18.09 -2.58
N PHE A 87 7.73 -17.30 -1.57
CA PHE A 87 6.96 -17.75 -0.39
C PHE A 87 5.58 -18.29 -0.78
N CYS A 88 4.83 -17.57 -1.60
CA CYS A 88 3.52 -18.04 -2.08
C CYS A 88 3.63 -19.35 -2.85
N THR A 89 4.65 -19.48 -3.71
CA THR A 89 4.91 -20.69 -4.49
C THR A 89 5.21 -21.88 -3.58
N VAL A 90 6.12 -21.72 -2.62
CA VAL A 90 6.53 -22.79 -1.68
C VAL A 90 5.35 -23.28 -0.84
N HIS A 91 4.42 -22.38 -0.50
CA HIS A 91 3.28 -22.70 0.36
C HIS A 91 1.98 -22.94 -0.40
N ASN A 92 1.99 -23.00 -1.74
CA ASN A 92 0.82 -23.17 -2.61
C ASN A 92 -0.30 -22.13 -2.34
N ILE A 93 0.08 -20.90 -2.04
CA ILE A 93 -0.83 -19.79 -1.87
C ILE A 93 -1.13 -19.21 -3.26
N THR A 94 -2.36 -19.38 -3.76
CA THR A 94 -2.76 -19.00 -5.12
C THR A 94 -3.80 -17.90 -5.17
N ASN A 95 -4.36 -17.51 -4.03
CA ASN A 95 -5.43 -16.54 -3.92
C ASN A 95 -4.99 -15.21 -3.24
N ILE A 96 -3.68 -14.99 -3.10
CA ILE A 96 -3.11 -13.69 -2.73
C ILE A 96 -2.36 -13.12 -3.92
N HIS A 97 -2.83 -11.99 -4.43
CA HIS A 97 -2.32 -11.35 -5.64
C HIS A 97 -1.57 -10.08 -5.27
N LEU A 98 -0.24 -10.10 -5.45
CA LEU A 98 0.60 -8.92 -5.23
C LEU A 98 0.46 -7.97 -6.41
N LEU A 99 0.02 -6.75 -6.15
CA LEU A 99 -0.01 -5.66 -7.11
C LEU A 99 1.23 -4.75 -6.94
N ASP A 100 2.04 -4.70 -7.97
CA ASP A 100 3.20 -3.82 -8.09
C ASP A 100 3.23 -3.29 -9.52
N LYS A 101 2.60 -2.15 -9.73
CA LYS A 101 2.21 -1.64 -11.05
C LYS A 101 1.49 -2.74 -11.84
N GLY A 102 0.40 -3.22 -11.25
CA GLY A 102 -0.38 -4.35 -11.73
C GLY A 102 -1.88 -4.13 -11.60
N THR A 103 -2.65 -4.92 -12.34
CA THR A 103 -4.11 -4.92 -12.30
C THR A 103 -4.67 -6.29 -11.94
N TYR A 104 -5.83 -6.29 -11.30
CA TYR A 104 -6.61 -7.50 -11.03
C TYR A 104 -8.09 -7.23 -11.27
N ARG A 105 -8.77 -8.14 -11.98
CA ARG A 105 -10.19 -8.00 -12.31
C ARG A 105 -11.01 -9.06 -11.57
N ILE A 106 -12.05 -8.59 -10.89
CA ILE A 106 -12.99 -9.46 -10.19
C ILE A 106 -14.38 -8.80 -10.15
N ASN A 107 -15.43 -9.57 -10.43
CA ASN A 107 -16.84 -9.16 -10.34
C ASN A 107 -17.15 -7.83 -11.05
N GLY A 108 -16.52 -7.59 -12.21
CA GLY A 108 -16.69 -6.37 -12.98
C GLY A 108 -15.83 -5.18 -12.56
N TYR A 109 -15.15 -5.25 -11.42
CA TYR A 109 -14.22 -4.22 -10.96
C TYR A 109 -12.80 -4.48 -11.45
N GLU A 110 -12.08 -3.40 -11.73
CA GLU A 110 -10.64 -3.42 -12.04
C GLU A 110 -9.87 -2.74 -10.92
N PHE A 111 -9.07 -3.53 -10.18
CA PHE A 111 -8.17 -3.04 -9.15
C PHE A 111 -6.81 -2.77 -9.77
N ILE A 112 -6.26 -1.59 -9.50
CA ILE A 112 -4.96 -1.16 -10.00
C ILE A 112 -4.10 -0.79 -8.79
N GLY A 113 -2.92 -1.40 -8.63
CA GLY A 113 -2.16 -1.17 -7.39
C GLY A 113 -0.65 -1.15 -7.53
N GLY A 114 -0.04 -0.57 -6.49
CA GLY A 114 1.40 -0.47 -6.26
C GLY A 114 1.71 0.45 -5.08
N THR A 115 2.97 0.52 -4.64
CA THR A 115 3.35 1.27 -3.43
C THR A 115 3.04 2.77 -3.53
N LEU A 116 3.16 3.36 -4.70
CA LEU A 116 3.06 4.77 -5.05
C LEU A 116 4.26 5.59 -4.55
N TRP A 117 4.80 5.35 -3.35
CA TRP A 117 5.73 6.26 -2.70
C TRP A 117 5.20 7.71 -2.72
N THR A 118 6.09 8.72 -2.82
CA THR A 118 5.66 10.12 -2.83
C THR A 118 6.34 10.93 -3.92
N ASP A 119 5.72 12.07 -4.27
CA ASP A 119 6.26 13.07 -5.17
C ASP A 119 7.25 14.04 -4.49
N PHE A 120 7.44 13.92 -3.16
CA PHE A 120 8.27 14.81 -2.34
C PHE A 120 7.92 16.30 -2.52
N ASN A 121 6.63 16.66 -2.38
CA ASN A 121 6.15 18.03 -2.60
C ASN A 121 6.47 18.55 -4.01
N ASP A 122 6.17 17.76 -5.05
CA ASP A 122 6.47 18.08 -6.45
C ASP A 122 7.98 18.15 -6.73
N MET A 123 8.67 17.09 -6.33
CA MET A 123 10.12 16.90 -6.55
C MET A 123 11.01 17.96 -5.85
N ASP A 124 10.54 18.51 -4.73
CA ASP A 124 11.30 19.50 -3.98
C ASP A 124 12.58 18.91 -3.38
N SER A 125 13.72 19.46 -3.77
CA SER A 125 15.03 18.99 -3.35
C SER A 125 15.26 19.10 -1.84
N LEU A 126 14.64 20.08 -1.17
CA LEU A 126 14.77 20.24 0.28
C LEU A 126 13.97 19.15 1.01
N THR A 127 12.77 18.83 0.53
CA THR A 127 11.97 17.72 1.01
C THR A 127 12.74 16.40 0.87
N MET A 128 13.33 16.12 -0.30
CA MET A 128 14.13 14.91 -0.53
C MET A 128 15.37 14.84 0.37
N PHE A 129 16.07 15.96 0.57
CA PHE A 129 17.20 16.03 1.48
C PHE A 129 16.81 15.76 2.93
N ASN A 130 15.68 16.32 3.37
CA ASN A 130 15.13 16.07 4.70
C ASN A 130 14.73 14.61 4.86
N ALA A 131 14.05 14.04 3.86
CA ALA A 131 13.65 12.63 3.80
C ALA A 131 14.84 11.69 4.05
N GLU A 132 15.93 11.85 3.31
CA GLU A 132 17.11 10.99 3.43
C GLU A 132 17.68 10.98 4.85
N ARG A 133 17.55 12.07 5.59
CA ARG A 133 18.06 12.21 6.96
C ARG A 133 17.08 11.75 8.03
N ALA A 134 15.80 12.02 7.82
CA ALA A 134 14.77 11.79 8.83
C ALA A 134 14.18 10.38 8.74
N MET A 135 13.85 9.91 7.52
CA MET A 135 13.12 8.67 7.32
C MET A 135 13.99 7.42 7.46
N ASN A 136 13.41 6.38 8.06
CA ASN A 136 14.08 5.08 8.22
C ASN A 136 14.20 4.32 6.90
N ASP A 137 13.36 4.62 5.91
CA ASP A 137 13.38 4.08 4.55
C ASP A 137 14.78 4.18 3.93
N TYR A 138 15.43 5.33 4.10
CA TYR A 138 16.73 5.62 3.49
C TYR A 138 17.93 5.22 4.36
N LYS A 139 17.66 4.74 5.59
CA LYS A 139 18.71 4.26 6.52
C LYS A 139 18.84 2.74 6.51
N GLY A 140 17.72 2.03 6.40
CA GLY A 140 17.66 0.59 6.64
C GLY A 140 17.35 -0.27 5.41
N VAL A 141 17.11 0.31 4.24
CA VAL A 141 16.77 -0.41 3.02
C VAL A 141 17.95 -0.43 2.04
N LYS A 142 18.25 -1.62 1.52
CA LYS A 142 19.20 -1.78 0.42
C LYS A 142 18.50 -1.67 -0.92
N ASN A 143 19.25 -1.30 -1.96
CA ASN A 143 18.82 -1.40 -3.35
C ASN A 143 19.98 -1.93 -4.19
N THR A 144 20.03 -3.24 -4.39
CA THR A 144 21.14 -3.87 -5.14
C THR A 144 21.07 -3.65 -6.65
N ASP A 145 19.98 -3.05 -7.17
CA ASP A 145 19.89 -2.60 -8.55
C ASP A 145 20.65 -1.27 -8.76
N ASP A 146 20.80 -0.44 -7.72
CA ASP A 146 21.72 0.70 -7.75
C ASP A 146 23.16 0.23 -7.53
N LYS A 147 23.90 0.05 -8.61
CA LYS A 147 25.28 -0.45 -8.59
C LYS A 147 26.28 0.54 -7.98
N VAL A 148 25.88 1.77 -7.68
CA VAL A 148 26.73 2.83 -7.14
C VAL A 148 26.63 2.90 -5.61
N SER A 149 25.42 3.05 -5.08
CA SER A 149 25.24 3.28 -3.65
C SER A 149 24.85 2.03 -2.87
N TRP A 150 24.20 1.05 -3.52
CA TRP A 150 23.60 -0.13 -2.91
C TRP A 150 22.58 0.20 -1.81
N LYS A 151 22.15 1.46 -1.72
CA LYS A 151 21.17 1.97 -0.76
C LYS A 151 19.91 2.39 -1.50
N PHE A 152 18.80 2.21 -0.85
CA PHE A 152 17.55 2.86 -1.27
C PHE A 152 17.63 4.33 -0.86
N LEU A 153 17.35 5.23 -1.78
CA LEU A 153 17.49 6.69 -1.62
C LEU A 153 16.19 7.37 -2.10
N PRO A 154 15.92 8.63 -1.69
CA PRO A 154 14.74 9.37 -2.16
C PRO A 154 14.56 9.39 -3.68
N LYS A 155 15.65 9.46 -4.45
CA LYS A 155 15.61 9.37 -5.92
C LYS A 155 14.97 8.07 -6.45
N HIS A 156 15.11 6.96 -5.70
CA HIS A 156 14.53 5.67 -6.07
C HIS A 156 13.04 5.64 -5.76
N ALA A 157 12.64 6.18 -4.62
CA ALA A 157 11.24 6.34 -4.24
C ALA A 157 10.52 7.27 -5.23
N LEU A 158 11.11 8.41 -5.57
CA LEU A 158 10.57 9.33 -6.58
C LEU A 158 10.46 8.67 -7.95
N LYS A 159 11.46 7.90 -8.36
CA LYS A 159 11.39 7.15 -9.63
C LYS A 159 10.22 6.16 -9.61
N ASP A 160 10.06 5.40 -8.54
CA ASP A 160 8.97 4.44 -8.41
C ASP A 160 7.60 5.14 -8.39
N HIS A 161 7.50 6.32 -7.75
CA HIS A 161 6.32 7.19 -7.81
C HIS A 161 5.98 7.58 -9.25
N CYS A 162 6.97 8.09 -9.99
CA CYS A 162 6.77 8.48 -11.38
C CYS A 162 6.35 7.29 -12.26
N ASP A 163 6.98 6.13 -12.07
CA ASP A 163 6.65 4.90 -12.79
C ASP A 163 5.20 4.45 -12.47
N MET A 164 4.79 4.51 -11.19
CA MET A 164 3.42 4.16 -10.77
C MET A 164 2.39 5.15 -11.31
N ARG A 165 2.67 6.45 -11.25
CA ARG A 165 1.80 7.48 -11.84
C ARG A 165 1.64 7.29 -13.35
N GLY A 166 2.74 7.02 -14.07
CA GLY A 166 2.70 6.72 -15.50
C GLY A 166 1.90 5.45 -15.82
N TYR A 167 2.03 4.42 -14.98
CA TYR A 167 1.24 3.20 -15.09
C TYR A 167 -0.26 3.46 -14.89
N LEU A 168 -0.63 4.23 -13.86
CA LEU A 168 -2.02 4.65 -13.62
C LEU A 168 -2.56 5.42 -14.83
N GLN A 169 -1.81 6.39 -15.38
CA GLN A 169 -2.24 7.15 -16.57
C GLN A 169 -2.51 6.21 -17.74
N THR A 170 -1.61 5.27 -18.01
CA THR A 170 -1.80 4.29 -19.10
C THR A 170 -3.06 3.44 -18.88
N CYS A 171 -3.34 3.02 -17.65
CA CYS A 171 -4.56 2.28 -17.32
C CYS A 171 -5.81 3.13 -17.57
N MET A 172 -5.78 4.41 -17.17
CA MET A 172 -6.92 5.34 -17.39
C MET A 172 -7.16 5.59 -18.88
N ASP A 173 -6.10 5.77 -19.68
CA ASP A 173 -6.20 5.98 -21.12
C ASP A 173 -6.80 4.76 -21.82
N ASN A 174 -6.31 3.55 -21.50
CA ASN A 174 -6.85 2.30 -22.01
C ASN A 174 -8.34 2.10 -21.63
N TYR A 175 -8.72 2.52 -20.43
CA TYR A 175 -10.11 2.46 -19.97
C TYR A 175 -11.03 3.38 -20.78
N LYS A 176 -10.58 4.61 -21.03
CA LYS A 176 -11.29 5.59 -21.87
C LYS A 176 -11.40 5.12 -23.33
N GLU A 177 -10.32 4.60 -23.92
CA GLU A 177 -10.32 4.04 -25.29
C GLU A 177 -11.28 2.86 -25.44
N ALA A 178 -11.42 2.03 -24.41
CA ALA A 178 -12.36 0.92 -24.41
C ALA A 178 -13.84 1.35 -24.29
N SER A 179 -14.11 2.67 -24.24
CA SER A 179 -15.45 3.28 -24.07
C SER A 179 -16.21 2.73 -22.87
N ARG A 180 -15.51 2.40 -21.80
CA ARG A 180 -16.11 1.97 -20.53
C ARG A 180 -16.55 3.21 -19.74
N ASN A 181 -17.78 3.25 -19.32
CA ASN A 181 -18.38 4.39 -18.58
C ASN A 181 -18.94 3.98 -17.21
N ASP A 182 -18.44 2.93 -16.63
CA ASP A 182 -19.08 2.24 -15.51
C ASP A 182 -18.44 2.50 -14.14
N ASN A 183 -17.50 3.46 -14.00
CA ASN A 183 -16.85 3.85 -12.73
C ASN A 183 -16.45 2.66 -11.86
N GLN A 184 -15.81 1.65 -12.44
CA GLN A 184 -15.50 0.39 -11.76
C GLN A 184 -14.02 0.23 -11.44
N ILE A 185 -13.25 1.31 -11.42
CA ILE A 185 -11.84 1.27 -11.07
C ILE A 185 -11.67 1.53 -9.58
N VAL A 186 -10.89 0.66 -8.93
CA VAL A 186 -10.41 0.83 -7.56
C VAL A 186 -8.89 0.90 -7.59
N VAL A 187 -8.33 2.02 -7.14
CA VAL A 187 -6.87 2.16 -7.00
C VAL A 187 -6.47 1.77 -5.59
N VAL A 188 -5.41 0.99 -5.46
CA VAL A 188 -4.86 0.55 -4.17
C VAL A 188 -3.39 0.95 -4.10
N THR A 189 -3.06 1.83 -3.17
CA THR A 189 -1.67 2.24 -2.94
C THR A 189 -1.30 2.08 -1.47
N HIS A 190 0.00 2.24 -1.14
CA HIS A 190 0.38 2.32 0.27
C HIS A 190 0.46 3.78 0.72
N HIS A 191 1.25 4.61 0.02
CA HIS A 191 1.31 6.03 0.36
C HIS A 191 0.03 6.77 -0.06
N ALA A 192 -0.27 7.84 0.67
CA ALA A 192 -1.50 8.60 0.47
C ALA A 192 -1.49 9.40 -0.85
N PRO A 193 -2.61 9.43 -1.58
CA PRO A 193 -2.70 10.17 -2.84
C PRO A 193 -2.94 11.67 -2.64
N SER A 194 -3.21 12.11 -1.42
CA SER A 194 -3.62 13.47 -1.12
C SER A 194 -3.17 13.92 0.26
N THR A 195 -2.81 15.20 0.37
CA THR A 195 -2.53 15.84 1.66
C THR A 195 -3.76 15.92 2.58
N LYS A 196 -4.96 15.66 2.08
CA LYS A 196 -6.18 15.49 2.92
C LYS A 196 -6.08 14.29 3.86
N SER A 197 -5.21 13.33 3.58
CA SER A 197 -4.90 12.22 4.48
C SER A 197 -3.83 12.56 5.53
N ILE A 198 -3.44 13.82 5.67
CA ILE A 198 -2.56 14.26 6.74
C ILE A 198 -3.41 14.72 7.91
N HIS A 199 -3.26 14.05 9.06
CA HIS A 199 -3.98 14.42 10.26
C HIS A 199 -3.63 15.85 10.69
N GLU A 200 -4.60 16.61 11.21
CA GLU A 200 -4.46 18.06 11.57
C GLU A 200 -3.26 18.37 12.48
N ARG A 201 -2.90 17.42 13.36
CA ARG A 201 -1.73 17.55 14.26
C ARG A 201 -0.38 17.67 13.52
N TYR A 202 -0.32 17.27 12.24
CA TYR A 202 0.91 17.26 11.44
C TYR A 202 0.92 18.24 10.28
N VAL A 203 -0.17 18.95 10.02
CA VAL A 203 -0.31 19.86 8.85
C VAL A 203 0.78 20.92 8.80
N SER A 204 1.32 21.36 9.94
CA SER A 204 2.36 22.39 9.99
C SER A 204 3.75 21.95 9.51
N ASP A 205 4.02 20.62 9.45
CA ASP A 205 5.31 20.09 9.02
C ASP A 205 5.32 19.74 7.53
N ALA A 206 5.30 20.77 6.69
CA ALA A 206 5.19 20.61 5.24
C ALA A 206 6.32 19.78 4.63
N LEU A 207 7.57 19.88 5.15
CA LEU A 207 8.70 19.09 4.62
C LEU A 207 8.56 17.60 4.97
N MET A 208 8.13 17.29 6.20
CA MET A 208 7.90 15.90 6.59
C MET A 208 6.70 15.31 5.83
N ASN A 209 5.62 16.06 5.70
CA ASN A 209 4.40 15.62 5.03
C ASN A 209 4.61 15.18 3.58
N GLY A 210 5.59 15.78 2.87
CA GLY A 210 5.98 15.35 1.53
C GLY A 210 6.58 13.94 1.43
N ASN A 211 6.82 13.27 2.58
CA ASN A 211 7.25 11.87 2.61
C ASN A 211 6.07 10.89 2.80
N PHE A 212 4.88 11.41 3.08
CA PHE A 212 3.72 10.59 3.44
C PHE A 212 2.60 10.66 2.40
N ALA A 213 2.44 11.80 1.75
CA ALA A 213 1.36 12.04 0.81
C ALA A 213 1.85 12.74 -0.46
N SER A 214 1.25 12.39 -1.58
CA SER A 214 1.46 13.03 -2.88
C SER A 214 0.29 13.95 -3.24
N ARG A 215 0.48 14.80 -4.24
CA ARG A 215 -0.55 15.70 -4.76
C ARG A 215 -1.21 15.11 -6.00
N MET A 216 -2.07 14.10 -5.80
CA MET A 216 -2.76 13.40 -6.89
C MET A 216 -4.20 13.86 -7.09
N GLU A 217 -4.63 14.95 -6.43
CA GLU A 217 -6.02 15.42 -6.48
C GLU A 217 -6.46 15.76 -7.91
N GLU A 218 -5.61 16.44 -8.68
CA GLU A 218 -5.90 16.79 -10.08
C GLU A 218 -6.02 15.52 -10.92
N PHE A 219 -5.11 14.56 -10.76
CA PHE A 219 -5.20 13.27 -11.44
C PHE A 219 -6.51 12.53 -11.12
N ILE A 220 -6.94 12.55 -9.87
CA ILE A 220 -8.19 11.92 -9.44
C ILE A 220 -9.39 12.63 -10.07
N LEU A 221 -9.41 13.96 -10.07
CA LEU A 221 -10.50 14.76 -10.65
C LEU A 221 -10.63 14.58 -12.16
N ASP A 222 -9.50 14.42 -12.87
CA ASP A 222 -9.44 14.18 -14.32
C ASP A 222 -9.86 12.75 -14.70
N ASN A 223 -9.98 11.86 -13.72
CA ASN A 223 -10.30 10.46 -13.90
C ASN A 223 -11.49 9.99 -13.06
N PRO A 224 -12.71 10.53 -13.31
CA PRO A 224 -13.91 10.24 -12.50
C PRO A 224 -14.36 8.77 -12.60
N GLN A 225 -13.79 7.96 -13.48
CA GLN A 225 -13.97 6.50 -13.52
C GLN A 225 -13.31 5.78 -12.33
N ILE A 226 -12.43 6.43 -11.58
CA ILE A 226 -11.91 5.91 -10.32
C ILE A 226 -13.00 6.07 -9.27
N ARG A 227 -13.63 4.96 -8.90
CA ARG A 227 -14.67 4.94 -7.88
C ARG A 227 -14.11 5.08 -6.47
N MET A 228 -12.97 4.43 -6.23
CA MET A 228 -12.37 4.37 -4.90
C MET A 228 -10.84 4.38 -4.98
N TRP A 229 -10.22 5.01 -3.99
CA TRP A 229 -8.79 4.93 -3.74
C TRP A 229 -8.54 4.46 -2.31
N ILE A 230 -7.89 3.31 -2.18
CA ILE A 230 -7.55 2.70 -0.89
C ILE A 230 -6.07 2.91 -0.64
N HIS A 231 -5.70 3.39 0.56
CA HIS A 231 -4.30 3.55 0.93
C HIS A 231 -4.03 3.20 2.39
N GLY A 232 -2.76 3.24 2.81
CA GLY A 232 -2.24 3.05 4.17
C GLY A 232 -1.32 4.17 4.60
N HIS A 233 -0.22 3.81 5.28
CA HIS A 233 0.92 4.63 5.66
C HIS A 233 0.69 5.69 6.74
N MET A 234 -0.52 6.18 6.88
CA MET A 234 -0.82 7.36 7.70
C MET A 234 -1.03 7.06 9.17
N HIS A 235 -1.29 5.79 9.53
CA HIS A 235 -1.64 5.34 10.87
C HIS A 235 -2.83 6.07 11.51
N ASP A 236 -3.62 6.80 10.70
CA ASP A 236 -4.89 7.41 11.06
C ASP A 236 -5.97 6.97 10.06
N ASP A 237 -7.24 6.85 10.52
CA ASP A 237 -8.37 6.54 9.65
C ASP A 237 -8.72 7.71 8.77
N PHE A 238 -8.94 7.40 7.49
CA PHE A 238 -9.50 8.39 6.56
C PHE A 238 -10.62 7.80 5.73
N ASP A 239 -11.65 8.61 5.51
CA ASP A 239 -12.77 8.28 4.66
C ASP A 239 -13.39 9.59 4.15
N TYR A 240 -13.01 10.01 2.94
CA TYR A 240 -13.40 11.29 2.36
C TYR A 240 -13.51 11.18 0.84
N GLU A 241 -13.96 12.26 0.19
CA GLU A 241 -14.13 12.30 -1.26
C GLU A 241 -13.22 13.35 -1.92
N ILE A 242 -12.74 13.02 -3.12
CA ILE A 242 -12.14 13.92 -4.09
C ILE A 242 -12.94 13.79 -5.40
N GLY A 243 -13.75 14.79 -5.72
CA GLY A 243 -14.73 14.67 -6.79
C GLY A 243 -15.70 13.53 -6.50
N SER A 244 -15.78 12.53 -7.39
CA SER A 244 -16.60 11.33 -7.24
C SER A 244 -15.85 10.13 -6.65
N THR A 245 -14.56 10.28 -6.38
CA THR A 245 -13.71 9.20 -5.86
C THR A 245 -13.71 9.22 -4.33
N ARG A 246 -14.13 8.11 -3.71
CA ARG A 246 -14.01 7.90 -2.26
C ARG A 246 -12.59 7.47 -1.93
N VAL A 247 -11.92 8.14 -1.01
CA VAL A 247 -10.56 7.81 -0.51
C VAL A 247 -10.67 7.20 0.88
N VAL A 248 -10.09 6.01 1.06
CA VAL A 248 -10.22 5.23 2.30
C VAL A 248 -8.85 4.78 2.79
N CYS A 249 -8.60 4.95 4.09
CA CYS A 249 -7.47 4.39 4.83
C CYS A 249 -7.97 3.69 6.08
N ASN A 250 -7.56 2.44 6.33
CA ASN A 250 -7.92 1.69 7.54
C ASN A 250 -6.69 0.97 8.11
N PRO A 251 -5.78 1.72 8.77
CA PRO A 251 -4.56 1.16 9.32
C PRO A 251 -4.79 0.58 10.70
N ARG A 252 -3.99 -0.45 11.07
CA ARG A 252 -3.88 -0.91 12.46
C ARG A 252 -2.94 -0.03 13.29
N GLY A 253 -1.76 0.27 12.74
CA GLY A 253 -0.69 0.95 13.45
C GLY A 253 0.15 0.02 14.32
N TYR A 254 1.10 0.60 15.06
CA TYR A 254 2.07 -0.14 15.87
C TYR A 254 1.48 -0.62 17.18
N VAL A 255 1.42 -1.95 17.37
CA VAL A 255 1.02 -2.58 18.62
C VAL A 255 1.94 -2.11 19.76
N MET A 256 1.38 -1.82 20.94
CA MET A 256 2.02 -1.27 22.14
C MET A 256 2.46 0.20 22.04
N TYR A 257 2.34 0.84 20.90
CA TYR A 257 2.72 2.24 20.71
C TYR A 257 1.55 3.14 20.32
N GLU A 258 0.53 2.58 19.68
CA GLU A 258 -0.63 3.32 19.18
C GLU A 258 -1.92 2.67 19.68
N GLU A 259 -2.75 3.44 20.39
CA GLU A 259 -4.00 2.97 20.99
C GLU A 259 -4.96 2.35 19.97
N ARG A 260 -4.95 2.84 18.74
CA ARG A 260 -5.80 2.29 17.67
C ARG A 260 -5.49 0.83 17.35
N ALA A 261 -4.27 0.36 17.58
CA ALA A 261 -3.90 -1.03 17.32
C ALA A 261 -4.71 -2.04 18.17
N ASP A 262 -5.17 -1.61 19.35
CA ASP A 262 -5.94 -2.43 20.28
C ASP A 262 -7.42 -2.53 19.91
N VAL A 263 -7.92 -1.56 19.11
CA VAL A 263 -9.32 -1.47 18.69
C VAL A 263 -9.50 -1.66 17.17
N PHE A 264 -8.44 -2.10 16.51
CA PHE A 264 -8.47 -2.28 15.05
C PHE A 264 -9.49 -3.34 14.63
N GLU A 265 -10.33 -2.99 13.67
CA GLU A 265 -11.26 -3.90 13.00
C GLU A 265 -11.15 -3.75 11.48
N LEU A 266 -11.48 -4.82 10.76
CA LEU A 266 -11.60 -4.77 9.30
C LEU A 266 -12.71 -3.80 8.89
N LYS A 267 -12.41 -2.91 7.94
CA LYS A 267 -13.44 -2.05 7.34
C LYS A 267 -14.07 -2.77 6.17
N TYR A 268 -15.35 -3.07 6.28
CA TYR A 268 -16.12 -3.68 5.19
C TYR A 268 -16.80 -2.61 4.35
N ILE A 269 -16.71 -2.74 3.02
CA ILE A 269 -17.29 -1.80 2.06
C ILE A 269 -18.01 -2.58 0.98
N ASP A 270 -19.28 -2.22 0.74
CA ASP A 270 -20.03 -2.73 -0.40
C ASP A 270 -19.74 -1.86 -1.63
N LEU A 271 -19.17 -2.48 -2.66
CA LEU A 271 -19.02 -1.89 -3.99
C LEU A 271 -20.30 -2.18 -4.77
N GLU A 272 -21.10 -1.14 -4.99
CA GLU A 272 -22.37 -1.20 -5.73
C GLU A 272 -22.16 -1.16 -7.25
#